data_320629fb076403242676255c12b732ed
#
_entry.id   320629fb076403242676255c12b732ed
#
_cell.length_a   1.000
_cell.length_b   1.000
_cell.length_c   1.000
_cell.angle_alpha   90.00
_cell.angle_beta   90.00
_cell.angle_gamma   90.00
#
_symmetry.space_group_name_H-M   'P 1'
#
loop_
_entity.id
_entity.type
_entity.pdbx_description
1 polymer ?
#
loop_
_entity_poly.entity_id
_entity_poly.type
_entity_poly.pdbx_seq_one_letter_code
_entity_poly.pdbx_strand_id
1 'polypeptide(L)'
;MKKSLSILLCATPLLLTMPLAADNVTDPIQTALKAYKDKEYKLAIEELKYATAALQKLDAEENRKLLPDPLEGWEKKEGDESGQAAMNMFGGGSMTTAEYTRGDEHIEIQIIANSPMIATVAMMINNPMFSGAEGGEPYRYKKLKGIKEKNGDTTEITLLMAGQIMIKLTGQRLKEESLLEAYLQKMELQKIQSKLLQ
;
A
#
# COMPACT_ATOMS: atom_id res chain seq x y z
N MET A 1 31.18 -28.26 -72.99
CA MET A 1 29.78 -28.20 -72.52
C MET A 1 29.87 -28.23 -70.93
N LYS A 2 29.87 -27.06 -70.26
CA LYS A 2 29.95 -26.96 -68.78
C LYS A 2 28.54 -26.71 -68.29
N LYS A 3 27.96 -27.63 -67.52
CA LYS A 3 26.66 -27.47 -66.88
C LYS A 3 26.91 -26.82 -65.44
N SER A 4 26.47 -25.58 -65.31
CA SER A 4 26.44 -24.90 -64.02
C SER A 4 25.28 -25.42 -63.22
N LEU A 5 25.54 -25.95 -62.01
CA LEU A 5 24.56 -26.38 -61.05
C LEU A 5 24.34 -25.23 -60.04
N SER A 6 23.23 -24.52 -60.17
CA SER A 6 22.82 -23.48 -59.22
C SER A 6 22.18 -24.13 -58.00
N ILE A 7 22.87 -24.02 -56.84
CA ILE A 7 22.34 -24.42 -55.54
C ILE A 7 21.51 -23.26 -55.01
N LEU A 8 20.19 -23.44 -54.94
CA LEU A 8 19.25 -22.50 -54.33
C LEU A 8 19.26 -22.71 -52.82
N LEU A 9 19.95 -21.82 -52.11
CA LEU A 9 20.02 -21.83 -50.63
C LEU A 9 18.71 -21.25 -50.06
N CYS A 10 17.82 -22.12 -49.61
CA CYS A 10 16.57 -21.75 -48.98
C CYS A 10 16.87 -21.34 -47.50
N ALA A 11 16.97 -20.04 -47.24
CA ALA A 11 17.10 -19.51 -45.87
C ALA A 11 15.70 -19.52 -45.20
N THR A 12 15.47 -20.52 -44.38
CA THR A 12 14.29 -20.53 -43.48
C THR A 12 14.53 -19.53 -42.34
N PRO A 13 13.65 -18.52 -42.12
CA PRO A 13 13.75 -17.67 -40.94
C PRO A 13 13.39 -18.49 -39.72
N LEU A 14 14.36 -18.66 -38.83
CA LEU A 14 14.18 -19.22 -37.50
C LEU A 14 13.45 -18.16 -36.67
N LEU A 15 12.12 -18.27 -36.60
CA LEU A 15 11.30 -17.49 -35.64
C LEU A 15 11.71 -17.91 -34.23
N LEU A 16 12.56 -17.11 -33.60
CA LEU A 16 12.80 -17.19 -32.16
C LEU A 16 11.47 -16.82 -31.45
N THR A 17 10.70 -17.83 -31.07
CA THR A 17 9.61 -17.67 -30.11
C THR A 17 10.28 -17.40 -28.75
N MET A 18 10.41 -16.13 -28.36
CA MET A 18 10.73 -15.81 -26.98
C MET A 18 9.63 -16.42 -26.09
N PRO A 19 9.99 -17.18 -25.05
CA PRO A 19 8.99 -17.60 -24.08
C PRO A 19 8.39 -16.33 -23.51
N LEU A 20 7.08 -16.15 -23.67
CA LEU A 20 6.32 -15.12 -22.99
C LEU A 20 6.50 -15.42 -21.49
N ALA A 21 7.17 -14.53 -20.78
CA ALA A 21 7.31 -14.68 -19.33
C ALA A 21 5.89 -14.79 -18.77
N ALA A 22 5.63 -15.84 -17.97
CA ALA A 22 4.33 -16.04 -17.35
C ALA A 22 3.98 -14.79 -16.54
N ASP A 23 2.84 -14.19 -16.87
CA ASP A 23 2.34 -13.01 -16.17
C ASP A 23 1.46 -13.47 -14.99
N ASN A 24 1.92 -13.22 -13.78
CA ASN A 24 1.22 -13.63 -12.56
C ASN A 24 -0.19 -13.05 -12.39
N VAL A 25 -0.59 -12.11 -13.22
CA VAL A 25 -1.94 -11.52 -13.24
C VAL A 25 -2.76 -12.02 -14.40
N THR A 26 -2.22 -11.88 -15.61
CA THR A 26 -2.97 -12.17 -16.85
C THR A 26 -3.24 -13.66 -17.04
N ASP A 27 -2.27 -14.53 -16.73
CA ASP A 27 -2.41 -15.97 -16.91
C ASP A 27 -3.50 -16.59 -16.03
N PRO A 28 -3.57 -16.30 -14.71
CA PRO A 28 -4.68 -16.76 -13.87
C PRO A 28 -6.04 -16.22 -14.34
N ILE A 29 -6.13 -14.98 -14.81
CA ILE A 29 -7.38 -14.43 -15.36
C ILE A 29 -7.85 -15.20 -16.59
N GLN A 30 -6.93 -15.51 -17.51
CA GLN A 30 -7.25 -16.29 -18.71
C GLN A 30 -7.66 -17.73 -18.37
N THR A 31 -6.96 -18.36 -17.42
CA THR A 31 -7.29 -19.69 -16.93
C THR A 31 -8.66 -19.71 -16.26
N ALA A 32 -8.96 -18.71 -15.43
CA ALA A 32 -10.27 -18.56 -14.80
C ALA A 32 -11.39 -18.41 -15.82
N LEU A 33 -11.17 -17.59 -16.86
CA LEU A 33 -12.16 -17.40 -17.93
C LEU A 33 -12.42 -18.72 -18.69
N LYS A 34 -11.38 -19.51 -18.96
CA LYS A 34 -11.52 -20.82 -19.59
C LYS A 34 -12.29 -21.78 -18.69
N ALA A 35 -11.88 -21.92 -17.43
CA ALA A 35 -12.54 -22.78 -16.44
C ALA A 35 -14.02 -22.41 -16.25
N TYR A 36 -14.36 -21.11 -16.26
CA TYR A 36 -15.75 -20.66 -16.21
C TYR A 36 -16.56 -21.15 -17.43
N LYS A 37 -16.00 -21.07 -18.66
CA LYS A 37 -16.66 -21.54 -19.88
C LYS A 37 -16.85 -23.06 -19.86
N ASP A 38 -15.90 -23.78 -19.26
CA ASP A 38 -15.94 -25.24 -19.11
C ASP A 38 -16.80 -25.68 -17.90
N LYS A 39 -17.44 -24.71 -17.18
CA LYS A 39 -18.28 -24.92 -15.97
C LYS A 39 -17.49 -25.47 -14.76
N GLU A 40 -16.18 -25.35 -14.78
CA GLU A 40 -15.27 -25.69 -13.68
C GLU A 40 -15.19 -24.53 -12.66
N TYR A 41 -16.31 -24.19 -12.04
CA TYR A 41 -16.44 -22.98 -11.22
C TYR A 41 -15.47 -22.91 -10.03
N LYS A 42 -15.11 -24.06 -9.44
CA LYS A 42 -14.15 -24.10 -8.33
C LYS A 42 -12.76 -23.66 -8.78
N LEU A 43 -12.30 -24.19 -9.93
CA LEU A 43 -11.02 -23.78 -10.52
C LEU A 43 -11.05 -22.30 -10.93
N ALA A 44 -12.14 -21.83 -11.53
CA ALA A 44 -12.28 -20.43 -11.89
C ALA A 44 -12.15 -19.49 -10.67
N ILE A 45 -12.78 -19.85 -9.53
CA ILE A 45 -12.69 -19.09 -8.28
C ILE A 45 -11.26 -19.10 -7.71
N GLU A 46 -10.56 -20.23 -7.79
CA GLU A 46 -9.19 -20.36 -7.32
C GLU A 46 -8.24 -19.47 -8.12
N GLU A 47 -8.31 -19.52 -9.43
CA GLU A 47 -7.49 -18.70 -10.34
C GLU A 47 -7.76 -17.20 -10.17
N LEU A 48 -9.02 -16.80 -9.97
CA LEU A 48 -9.35 -15.40 -9.66
C LEU A 48 -8.76 -14.94 -8.32
N LYS A 49 -8.65 -15.82 -7.32
CA LYS A 49 -7.97 -15.51 -6.07
C LYS A 49 -6.48 -15.27 -6.28
N TYR A 50 -5.81 -16.07 -7.10
CA TYR A 50 -4.40 -15.86 -7.47
C TYR A 50 -4.20 -14.52 -8.18
N ALA A 51 -5.01 -14.22 -9.19
CA ALA A 51 -4.95 -12.95 -9.89
C ALA A 51 -5.18 -11.76 -8.94
N THR A 52 -6.17 -11.87 -8.05
CA THR A 52 -6.48 -10.84 -7.05
C THR A 52 -5.30 -10.60 -6.11
N ALA A 53 -4.67 -11.66 -5.61
CA ALA A 53 -3.50 -11.55 -4.73
C ALA A 53 -2.31 -10.88 -5.45
N ALA A 54 -2.07 -11.23 -6.72
CA ALA A 54 -1.03 -10.59 -7.52
C ALA A 54 -1.29 -9.09 -7.74
N LEU A 55 -2.53 -8.70 -8.04
CA LEU A 55 -2.93 -7.31 -8.18
C LEU A 55 -2.81 -6.53 -6.86
N GLN A 56 -3.20 -7.13 -5.74
CA GLN A 56 -3.03 -6.52 -4.42
C GLN A 56 -1.57 -6.26 -4.09
N LYS A 57 -0.67 -7.15 -4.48
CA LYS A 57 0.77 -6.95 -4.31
C LYS A 57 1.28 -5.77 -5.13
N LEU A 58 0.89 -5.67 -6.41
CA LEU A 58 1.27 -4.54 -7.26
C LEU A 58 0.73 -3.21 -6.71
N ASP A 59 -0.53 -3.18 -6.25
CA ASP A 59 -1.12 -1.99 -5.63
C ASP A 59 -0.38 -1.60 -4.34
N ALA A 60 -0.02 -2.58 -3.51
CA ALA A 60 0.78 -2.33 -2.31
C ALA A 60 2.16 -1.73 -2.63
N GLU A 61 2.85 -2.23 -3.66
CA GLU A 61 4.13 -1.67 -4.11
C GLU A 61 3.99 -0.21 -4.60
N GLU A 62 2.91 0.11 -5.32
CA GLU A 62 2.61 1.48 -5.73
C GLU A 62 2.26 2.39 -4.54
N ASN A 63 1.52 1.86 -3.57
CA ASN A 63 1.11 2.61 -2.38
C ASN A 63 2.30 2.91 -1.45
N ARG A 64 3.35 2.07 -1.42
CA ARG A 64 4.60 2.35 -0.68
C ARG A 64 5.28 3.64 -1.12
N LYS A 65 5.10 4.05 -2.39
CA LYS A 65 5.62 5.32 -2.93
C LYS A 65 4.90 6.56 -2.37
N LEU A 66 3.82 6.38 -1.62
CA LEU A 66 3.11 7.45 -0.91
C LEU A 66 3.76 7.78 0.45
N LEU A 67 4.60 6.89 0.96
CA LEU A 67 5.33 7.08 2.20
C LEU A 67 6.56 7.97 1.95
N PRO A 68 6.83 8.95 2.81
CA PRO A 68 7.93 9.90 2.61
C PRO A 68 9.30 9.21 2.67
N ASP A 69 10.27 9.85 2.00
CA ASP A 69 11.66 9.49 2.19
C ASP A 69 12.13 9.83 3.60
N PRO A 70 13.11 9.10 4.15
CA PRO A 70 13.62 9.36 5.49
C PRO A 70 14.15 10.78 5.64
N LEU A 71 14.10 11.30 6.86
CA LEU A 71 14.80 12.53 7.24
C LEU A 71 16.31 12.26 7.30
N GLU A 72 17.10 13.31 7.30
CA GLU A 72 18.56 13.19 7.40
C GLU A 72 18.96 12.42 8.66
N GLY A 73 19.82 11.40 8.48
CA GLY A 73 20.25 10.52 9.56
C GLY A 73 19.25 9.45 10.01
N TRP A 74 18.09 9.34 9.34
CA TRP A 74 17.13 8.29 9.58
C TRP A 74 17.22 7.18 8.52
N GLU A 75 17.00 5.94 8.94
CA GLU A 75 16.86 4.78 8.06
C GLU A 75 15.39 4.44 7.89
N LYS A 76 14.96 4.13 6.66
CA LYS A 76 13.60 3.69 6.34
C LYS A 76 13.57 2.20 6.09
N LYS A 77 12.63 1.51 6.72
CA LYS A 77 12.26 0.13 6.42
C LYS A 77 10.79 0.09 6.03
N GLU A 78 10.50 -0.44 4.87
CA GLU A 78 9.11 -0.63 4.45
C GLU A 78 8.46 -1.77 5.24
N GLY A 79 7.17 -1.58 5.58
CA GLY A 79 6.38 -2.60 6.24
C GLY A 79 6.20 -3.83 5.36
N ASP A 80 6.02 -4.97 6.00
CA ASP A 80 5.76 -6.25 5.34
C ASP A 80 4.27 -6.42 4.97
N GLU A 81 3.94 -7.57 4.42
CA GLU A 81 2.56 -7.90 4.00
C GLU A 81 1.63 -8.23 5.19
N SER A 82 2.14 -8.29 6.42
CA SER A 82 1.34 -8.64 7.62
C SER A 82 0.25 -7.62 7.91
N GLY A 83 0.52 -6.35 7.69
CA GLY A 83 -0.46 -5.27 7.82
C GLY A 83 -1.65 -5.45 6.87
N GLN A 84 -1.41 -5.82 5.62
CA GLN A 84 -2.48 -6.08 4.65
C GLN A 84 -3.27 -7.35 5.01
N ALA A 85 -2.61 -8.40 5.50
CA ALA A 85 -3.28 -9.60 5.97
C ALA A 85 -4.21 -9.30 7.16
N ALA A 86 -3.77 -8.48 8.10
CA ALA A 86 -4.60 -8.00 9.20
C ALA A 86 -5.82 -7.20 8.68
N MET A 87 -5.63 -6.28 7.72
CA MET A 87 -6.74 -5.51 7.14
C MET A 87 -7.81 -6.41 6.52
N ASN A 88 -7.41 -7.47 5.83
CA ASN A 88 -8.35 -8.44 5.24
C ASN A 88 -9.21 -9.15 6.31
N MET A 89 -8.67 -9.37 7.53
CA MET A 89 -9.42 -9.94 8.65
C MET A 89 -10.42 -8.95 9.26
N PHE A 90 -10.15 -7.63 9.19
CA PHE A 90 -10.99 -6.57 9.74
C PHE A 90 -11.97 -5.96 8.73
N GLY A 91 -12.29 -6.66 7.67
CA GLY A 91 -13.31 -6.23 6.71
C GLY A 91 -12.77 -5.53 5.47
N GLY A 92 -11.46 -5.57 5.24
CA GLY A 92 -10.84 -5.06 4.04
C GLY A 92 -10.28 -3.64 4.16
N GLY A 93 -9.89 -3.11 3.02
CA GLY A 93 -9.16 -1.86 2.90
C GLY A 93 -7.70 -2.10 2.52
N SER A 94 -6.94 -1.04 2.37
CA SER A 94 -5.50 -1.08 2.14
C SER A 94 -4.75 -0.46 3.31
N MET A 95 -3.58 -1.02 3.61
CA MET A 95 -2.66 -0.52 4.63
C MET A 95 -1.26 -0.46 4.06
N THR A 96 -0.64 0.70 4.18
CA THR A 96 0.75 0.93 3.76
C THR A 96 1.52 1.47 4.95
N THR A 97 2.62 0.82 5.30
CA THR A 97 3.39 1.12 6.51
C THR A 97 4.87 1.28 6.18
N ALA A 98 5.54 2.21 6.85
CA ALA A 98 6.99 2.24 6.94
C ALA A 98 7.43 2.62 8.35
N GLU A 99 8.55 2.03 8.74
CA GLU A 99 9.28 2.31 9.97
C GLU A 99 10.49 3.18 9.65
N TYR A 100 10.76 4.15 10.50
CA TYR A 100 11.92 5.03 10.41
C TYR A 100 12.66 4.97 11.74
N THR A 101 13.96 4.75 11.69
CA THR A 101 14.80 4.58 12.88
C THR A 101 16.01 5.49 12.86
N ARG A 102 16.40 6.02 14.02
CA ARG A 102 17.61 6.78 14.25
C ARG A 102 18.14 6.51 15.67
N GLY A 103 19.09 5.60 15.82
CA GLY A 103 19.52 5.12 17.13
C GLY A 103 18.36 4.48 17.88
N ASP A 104 17.99 5.03 19.05
CA ASP A 104 16.86 4.54 19.86
C ASP A 104 15.52 5.18 19.51
N GLU A 105 15.50 6.15 18.61
CA GLU A 105 14.29 6.83 18.16
C GLU A 105 13.60 6.01 17.07
N HIS A 106 12.30 5.88 17.15
CA HIS A 106 11.50 5.13 16.18
C HIS A 106 10.25 5.91 15.78
N ILE A 107 9.96 5.94 14.49
CA ILE A 107 8.72 6.50 13.94
C ILE A 107 8.10 5.45 13.02
N GLU A 108 6.84 5.15 13.23
CA GLU A 108 6.02 4.36 12.31
C GLU A 108 5.02 5.27 11.63
N ILE A 109 4.91 5.16 10.30
CA ILE A 109 3.90 5.85 9.50
C ILE A 109 3.01 4.81 8.84
N GLN A 110 1.70 4.94 9.06
CA GLN A 110 0.68 4.08 8.48
C GLN A 110 -0.30 4.93 7.67
N ILE A 111 -0.60 4.50 6.45
CA ILE A 111 -1.68 5.04 5.61
C ILE A 111 -2.69 3.93 5.43
N ILE A 112 -3.90 4.13 5.93
CA ILE A 112 -4.99 3.15 5.84
C ILE A 112 -6.10 3.78 5.01
N ALA A 113 -6.61 3.06 4.01
CA ALA A 113 -7.68 3.55 3.14
C ALA A 113 -8.78 2.50 2.96
N ASN A 114 -10.00 3.00 2.73
CA ASN A 114 -11.18 2.19 2.41
C ASN A 114 -11.47 1.07 3.42
N SER A 115 -11.14 1.28 4.71
CA SER A 115 -11.37 0.33 5.78
C SER A 115 -12.59 0.72 6.63
N PRO A 116 -13.42 -0.25 7.04
CA PRO A 116 -14.51 -0.01 7.98
C PRO A 116 -14.06 0.61 9.31
N MET A 117 -12.83 0.36 9.76
CA MET A 117 -12.24 0.95 10.97
C MET A 117 -12.23 2.48 10.95
N ILE A 118 -12.08 3.08 9.77
CA ILE A 118 -12.01 4.54 9.60
C ILE A 118 -13.28 5.23 10.09
N ALA A 119 -14.44 4.59 9.93
CA ALA A 119 -15.72 5.12 10.42
C ALA A 119 -15.72 5.30 11.95
N THR A 120 -15.15 4.37 12.69
CA THR A 120 -15.02 4.44 14.16
C THR A 120 -14.08 5.59 14.56
N VAL A 121 -12.91 5.67 13.93
CA VAL A 121 -11.94 6.75 14.18
C VAL A 121 -12.53 8.11 13.80
N ALA A 122 -13.29 8.18 12.71
CA ALA A 122 -13.98 9.41 12.31
C ALA A 122 -15.01 9.88 13.34
N MET A 123 -15.73 8.97 14.00
CA MET A 123 -16.63 9.32 15.09
C MET A 123 -15.86 9.89 16.30
N MET A 124 -14.72 9.32 16.64
CA MET A 124 -13.87 9.82 17.74
C MET A 124 -13.33 11.23 17.43
N ILE A 125 -12.79 11.43 16.23
CA ILE A 125 -12.23 12.72 15.81
C ILE A 125 -13.30 13.82 15.73
N ASN A 126 -14.52 13.48 15.33
CA ASN A 126 -15.60 14.46 15.19
C ASN A 126 -16.39 14.71 16.50
N ASN A 127 -16.19 13.90 17.53
CA ASN A 127 -16.86 14.06 18.81
C ASN A 127 -15.84 14.29 19.95
N PRO A 128 -15.63 15.56 20.38
CA PRO A 128 -14.64 15.91 21.40
C PRO A 128 -14.85 15.21 22.75
N MET A 129 -16.04 14.70 23.02
CA MET A 129 -16.36 13.99 24.27
C MET A 129 -15.65 12.61 24.32
N PHE A 130 -15.43 11.97 23.16
CA PHE A 130 -14.72 10.69 23.08
C PHE A 130 -13.20 10.87 23.04
N SER A 131 -12.69 11.91 22.39
CA SER A 131 -11.25 12.16 22.30
C SER A 131 -10.63 12.45 23.67
N GLY A 132 -11.34 13.13 24.58
CA GLY A 132 -10.86 13.44 25.93
C GLY A 132 -10.88 12.26 26.90
N ALA A 133 -11.72 11.23 26.67
CA ALA A 133 -11.85 10.08 27.58
C ALA A 133 -10.64 9.12 27.52
N GLU A 134 -9.91 9.09 26.41
CA GLU A 134 -8.72 8.25 26.21
C GLU A 134 -7.40 9.06 26.24
N GLY A 135 -7.45 10.36 26.66
CA GLY A 135 -6.25 11.21 26.79
C GLY A 135 -5.77 11.85 25.50
N GLY A 136 -6.58 11.79 24.42
CA GLY A 136 -6.27 12.41 23.16
C GLY A 136 -6.67 13.89 23.11
N GLU A 137 -5.83 14.72 22.48
CA GLU A 137 -6.10 16.12 22.23
C GLU A 137 -6.52 16.34 20.76
N PRO A 138 -7.52 17.20 20.49
CA PRO A 138 -7.86 17.56 19.12
C PRO A 138 -6.65 18.15 18.40
N TYR A 139 -6.29 17.57 17.26
CA TYR A 139 -5.16 17.98 16.45
C TYR A 139 -5.60 18.42 15.06
N ARG A 140 -4.90 19.39 14.49
CA ARG A 140 -5.13 19.84 13.12
C ARG A 140 -3.81 19.98 12.37
N TYR A 141 -3.75 19.41 11.19
CA TYR A 141 -2.66 19.63 10.28
C TYR A 141 -3.20 20.08 8.92
N LYS A 142 -2.86 21.33 8.53
CA LYS A 142 -3.47 21.98 7.35
C LYS A 142 -5.01 21.97 7.47
N LYS A 143 -5.70 21.31 6.52
CA LYS A 143 -7.18 21.17 6.52
C LYS A 143 -7.67 19.85 7.11
N LEU A 144 -6.77 18.98 7.54
CA LEU A 144 -7.12 17.69 8.13
C LEU A 144 -7.39 17.85 9.62
N LYS A 145 -8.40 17.13 10.10
CA LYS A 145 -8.71 16.98 11.53
C LYS A 145 -8.11 15.67 12.01
N GLY A 146 -7.74 15.62 13.26
CA GLY A 146 -7.18 14.44 13.89
C GLY A 146 -7.15 14.53 15.40
N ILE A 147 -6.43 13.61 15.99
CA ILE A 147 -6.16 13.50 17.41
C ILE A 147 -4.65 13.34 17.59
N LYS A 148 -4.09 13.98 18.61
CA LYS A 148 -2.74 13.73 19.10
C LYS A 148 -2.84 13.13 20.48
N GLU A 149 -2.16 12.01 20.70
CA GLU A 149 -2.12 11.30 21.98
C GLU A 149 -0.67 11.17 22.43
N LYS A 150 -0.47 11.27 23.74
CA LYS A 150 0.84 11.08 24.36
C LYS A 150 0.71 10.10 25.52
N ASN A 151 1.44 9.01 25.44
CA ASN A 151 1.48 7.98 26.47
C ASN A 151 2.94 7.60 26.76
N GLY A 152 3.47 8.12 27.88
CA GLY A 152 4.86 7.95 28.25
C GLY A 152 5.82 8.55 27.22
N ASP A 153 6.66 7.72 26.63
CA ASP A 153 7.64 8.08 25.59
C ASP A 153 7.12 7.91 24.17
N THR A 154 5.83 7.58 24.02
CA THR A 154 5.15 7.42 22.74
C THR A 154 4.22 8.61 22.48
N THR A 155 4.36 9.21 21.30
CA THR A 155 3.45 10.23 20.77
C THR A 155 2.82 9.71 19.50
N GLU A 156 1.50 9.81 19.41
CA GLU A 156 0.74 9.39 18.23
C GLU A 156 -0.02 10.58 17.64
N ILE A 157 -0.03 10.70 16.33
CA ILE A 157 -0.86 11.62 15.56
C ILE A 157 -1.69 10.81 14.59
N THR A 158 -3.01 10.89 14.72
CA THR A 158 -3.96 10.28 13.79
C THR A 158 -4.72 11.37 13.05
N LEU A 159 -4.65 11.38 11.73
CA LEU A 159 -5.32 12.35 10.84
C LEU A 159 -6.35 11.63 9.98
N LEU A 160 -7.49 12.28 9.76
CA LEU A 160 -8.55 11.82 8.87
C LEU A 160 -8.59 12.67 7.59
N MET A 161 -8.56 12.03 6.44
CA MET A 161 -8.64 12.66 5.13
C MET A 161 -9.86 12.13 4.36
N ALA A 162 -10.72 13.04 3.92
CA ALA A 162 -11.92 12.75 3.13
C ALA A 162 -12.86 11.67 3.74
N GLY A 163 -12.74 11.35 5.03
CA GLY A 163 -13.55 10.33 5.70
C GLY A 163 -13.22 8.88 5.32
N GLN A 164 -12.25 8.65 4.45
CA GLN A 164 -11.94 7.33 3.90
C GLN A 164 -10.45 6.97 3.98
N ILE A 165 -9.59 7.91 4.35
CA ILE A 165 -8.17 7.69 4.54
C ILE A 165 -7.78 8.13 5.94
N MET A 166 -7.09 7.28 6.66
CA MET A 166 -6.47 7.56 7.95
C MET A 166 -4.95 7.55 7.79
N ILE A 167 -4.31 8.60 8.27
CA ILE A 167 -2.84 8.71 8.33
C ILE A 167 -2.48 8.72 9.82
N LYS A 168 -1.70 7.73 10.23
CA LYS A 168 -1.25 7.56 11.60
C LYS A 168 0.27 7.63 11.66
N LEU A 169 0.78 8.46 12.54
CA LEU A 169 2.20 8.56 12.85
C LEU A 169 2.39 8.22 14.33
N THR A 170 3.21 7.24 14.61
CA THR A 170 3.57 6.85 15.97
C THR A 170 5.05 7.07 16.19
N GLY A 171 5.41 7.93 17.11
CA GLY A 171 6.80 8.22 17.49
C GLY A 171 7.11 7.66 18.86
N GLN A 172 8.21 6.94 19.00
CA GLN A 172 8.67 6.37 20.26
C GLN A 172 10.07 6.88 20.59
N ARG A 173 10.27 7.26 21.83
CA ARG A 173 11.55 7.78 22.37
C ARG A 173 12.14 8.94 21.57
N LEU A 174 11.28 9.76 20.96
CA LEU A 174 11.70 10.90 20.18
C LEU A 174 12.32 11.97 21.10
N LYS A 175 13.49 12.48 20.72
CA LYS A 175 14.12 13.63 21.38
C LYS A 175 13.33 14.91 21.15
N GLU A 176 12.69 15.02 19.98
CA GLU A 176 11.86 16.15 19.58
C GLU A 176 10.56 15.65 18.96
N GLU A 177 9.41 16.00 19.56
CA GLU A 177 8.08 15.63 19.02
C GLU A 177 7.80 16.27 17.66
N SER A 178 8.45 17.39 17.34
CA SER A 178 8.38 18.09 16.05
C SER A 178 8.80 17.20 14.86
N LEU A 179 9.51 16.08 15.11
CA LEU A 179 9.89 15.12 14.08
C LEU A 179 8.68 14.48 13.40
N LEU A 180 7.56 14.23 14.12
CA LEU A 180 6.33 13.74 13.52
C LEU A 180 5.75 14.75 12.53
N GLU A 181 5.79 16.04 12.88
CA GLU A 181 5.34 17.10 11.99
C GLU A 181 6.28 17.28 10.79
N ALA A 182 7.59 17.06 10.97
CA ALA A 182 8.55 17.09 9.86
C ALA A 182 8.26 15.98 8.83
N TYR A 183 7.89 14.79 9.29
CA TYR A 183 7.44 13.74 8.38
C TYR A 183 6.10 14.08 7.70
N LEU A 184 5.13 14.64 8.42
CA LEU A 184 3.87 15.12 7.83
C LEU A 184 4.11 16.17 6.73
N GLN A 185 5.11 17.05 6.89
CA GLN A 185 5.46 18.05 5.88
C GLN A 185 6.00 17.42 4.58
N LYS A 186 6.72 16.31 4.69
CA LYS A 186 7.22 15.53 3.53
C LYS A 186 6.13 14.74 2.82
N MET A 187 4.99 14.49 3.46
CA MET A 187 3.91 13.72 2.85
C MET A 187 3.17 14.54 1.78
N GLU A 188 3.05 13.97 0.58
CA GLU A 188 2.29 14.53 -0.53
C GLU A 188 0.79 14.23 -0.37
N LEU A 189 0.11 14.92 0.55
CA LEU A 189 -1.29 14.65 0.92
C LEU A 189 -2.25 14.62 -0.27
N GLN A 190 -2.07 15.47 -1.27
CA GLN A 190 -2.92 15.50 -2.47
C GLN A 190 -2.73 14.23 -3.32
N LYS A 191 -1.49 13.76 -3.44
CA LYS A 191 -1.16 12.52 -4.15
C LYS A 191 -1.75 11.30 -3.43
N ILE A 192 -1.64 11.26 -2.10
CA ILE A 192 -2.27 10.23 -1.26
C ILE A 192 -3.77 10.18 -1.52
N GLN A 193 -4.45 11.33 -1.46
CA GLN A 193 -5.88 11.41 -1.68
C GLN A 193 -6.26 10.98 -3.10
N SER A 194 -5.59 11.48 -4.12
CA SER A 194 -5.92 11.15 -5.52
C SER A 194 -5.65 9.69 -5.87
N LYS A 195 -4.64 9.06 -5.26
CA LYS A 195 -4.30 7.65 -5.52
C LYS A 195 -5.25 6.68 -4.82
N LEU A 196 -5.63 6.97 -3.57
CA LEU A 196 -6.37 6.03 -2.72
C LEU A 196 -7.91 6.19 -2.78
N LEU A 197 -8.41 7.24 -3.43
CA LEU A 197 -9.85 7.49 -3.63
C LEU A 197 -10.29 7.35 -5.09
N GLN A 198 -9.54 6.62 -5.89
CA GLN A 198 -9.90 6.27 -7.28
C GLN A 198 -10.91 5.13 -7.33
#